data_2f847e2238782926373ed8ccaa5d22ad
#
_entry.id   2f847e2238782926373ed8ccaa5d22ad
#
_cell.length_a   1.000
_cell.length_b   1.000
_cell.length_c   1.000
_cell.angle_alpha   90.00
_cell.angle_beta   90.00
_cell.angle_gamma   90.00
#
_symmetry.space_group_name_H-M   'P 1'
#
loop_
_entity.id
_entity.type
_entity.pdbx_description
1 polymer ?
#
loop_
_entity_poly.entity_id
_entity_poly.type
_entity_poly.pdbx_seq_one_letter_code
_entity_poly.pdbx_strand_id
1 'polypeptide(L)'
;TAFASGSRPSTTISVLCNLPEIQVTVPSTGEIYFNPFQLPVEIDGESVSEPILSEPMSIENKSEVPLSITVSVTGTIKEGSNMRLATSSTKDLGLSSKRAFVYFEMQAVADPDQVVWDGEYDEAKHIIVRTATKTKKNLAIIAQANQPKHFGAFRLTGDCVPSPKYPWTEADGIDVEVATEIP
;
A
#
# COMPACT_ATOMS: atom_id res chain seq x y z
N THR A 1 74.22 -2.16 22.18
CA THR A 1 72.81 -1.86 22.46
C THR A 1 71.95 -2.84 21.71
N ALA A 2 71.50 -3.90 22.41
CA ALA A 2 70.54 -4.84 21.85
C ALA A 2 69.20 -4.11 21.75
N PHE A 3 68.77 -3.84 20.55
CA PHE A 3 67.35 -3.54 20.35
C PHE A 3 66.60 -4.82 20.67
N ALA A 4 65.89 -4.90 21.74
CA ALA A 4 64.89 -5.88 21.94
C ALA A 4 64.04 -5.89 20.65
N SER A 5 63.91 -7.06 20.03
CA SER A 5 62.95 -7.23 18.95
C SER A 5 61.58 -7.07 19.63
N GLY A 6 61.26 -5.78 19.80
CA GLY A 6 60.13 -5.38 20.55
C GLY A 6 58.88 -5.64 19.73
N SER A 7 57.87 -6.14 20.39
CA SER A 7 56.49 -5.98 20.01
C SER A 7 56.29 -4.51 19.59
N ARG A 8 55.93 -4.28 18.36
CA ARG A 8 55.49 -2.93 17.93
C ARG A 8 54.30 -2.56 18.79
N PRO A 9 54.30 -1.39 19.46
CA PRO A 9 53.12 -0.97 20.18
C PRO A 9 51.94 -0.92 19.20
N SER A 10 50.92 -1.64 19.47
CA SER A 10 49.69 -1.61 18.71
C SER A 10 48.59 -0.92 19.51
N THR A 11 47.86 -0.04 18.85
CA THR A 11 46.69 0.60 19.44
C THR A 11 45.47 0.01 18.71
N THR A 12 44.56 -0.54 19.49
CA THR A 12 43.28 -0.97 18.98
C THR A 12 42.31 0.18 18.99
N ILE A 13 41.81 0.55 17.83
CA ILE A 13 40.76 1.56 17.69
C ILE A 13 39.47 0.83 17.42
N SER A 14 38.53 0.96 18.36
CA SER A 14 37.18 0.44 18.14
C SER A 14 36.38 1.44 17.33
N VAL A 15 35.93 1.04 16.16
CA VAL A 15 35.00 1.81 15.33
C VAL A 15 33.59 1.32 15.64
N LEU A 16 32.80 2.20 16.23
CA LEU A 16 31.41 1.92 16.52
C LEU A 16 30.55 2.53 15.42
N CYS A 17 29.62 1.74 14.91
CA CYS A 17 28.60 2.23 13.99
C CYS A 17 27.39 2.68 14.81
N ASN A 18 27.08 3.96 14.74
CA ASN A 18 25.85 4.49 15.31
C ASN A 18 24.75 4.32 14.27
N LEU A 19 23.88 3.35 14.52
CA LEU A 19 22.75 3.06 13.63
C LEU A 19 21.58 3.97 14.00
N PRO A 20 20.94 4.61 13.01
CA PRO A 20 19.75 5.41 13.26
C PRO A 20 18.59 4.51 13.71
N GLU A 21 17.75 5.06 14.56
CA GLU A 21 16.50 4.43 14.92
C GLU A 21 15.53 4.50 13.73
N ILE A 22 14.96 3.36 13.36
CA ILE A 22 13.99 3.26 12.28
C ILE A 22 12.59 3.37 12.86
N GLN A 23 11.88 4.42 12.46
CA GLN A 23 10.50 4.67 12.86
C GLN A 23 9.63 4.92 11.64
N VAL A 24 8.64 4.05 11.43
CA VAL A 24 7.69 4.13 10.31
C VAL A 24 6.27 3.97 10.81
N THR A 25 5.41 4.89 10.43
CA THR A 25 3.97 4.70 10.57
C THR A 25 3.47 3.91 9.36
N VAL A 26 2.78 2.83 9.61
CA VAL A 26 2.30 1.91 8.58
C VAL A 26 0.78 1.76 8.63
N PRO A 27 0.12 1.52 7.49
CA PRO A 27 -1.30 1.19 7.49
C PRO A 27 -1.53 -0.14 8.18
N SER A 28 -2.70 -0.28 8.78
CA SER A 28 -3.18 -1.51 9.41
C SER A 28 -4.13 -2.27 8.47
N THR A 29 -4.78 -3.29 9.00
CA THR A 29 -5.89 -3.97 8.32
C THR A 29 -7.01 -2.98 8.00
N GLY A 30 -7.51 -3.02 6.76
CA GLY A 30 -8.62 -2.18 6.32
C GLY A 30 -9.74 -2.99 5.71
N GLU A 31 -10.93 -2.42 5.69
CA GLU A 31 -12.09 -2.95 4.99
C GLU A 31 -12.40 -2.07 3.78
N ILE A 32 -12.85 -2.71 2.71
CA ILE A 32 -13.37 -2.02 1.53
C ILE A 32 -14.75 -2.57 1.18
N TYR A 33 -15.54 -1.72 0.55
CA TYR A 33 -16.86 -2.08 0.07
C TYR A 33 -16.98 -1.84 -1.42
N PHE A 34 -17.80 -2.67 -2.07
CA PHE A 34 -18.13 -2.51 -3.48
C PHE A 34 -19.36 -1.64 -3.63
N ASN A 35 -19.25 -0.68 -4.53
CA ASN A 35 -20.30 0.27 -4.87
C ASN A 35 -20.58 0.21 -6.40
N PRO A 36 -21.07 -0.93 -6.90
CA PRO A 36 -21.20 -1.14 -8.34
C PRO A 36 -22.17 -0.19 -9.04
N PHE A 37 -23.09 0.42 -8.30
CA PHE A 37 -24.03 1.41 -8.83
C PHE A 37 -23.56 2.85 -8.61
N GLN A 38 -22.37 3.03 -8.04
CA GLN A 38 -21.73 4.34 -7.81
C GLN A 38 -22.66 5.32 -7.06
N LEU A 39 -23.34 4.84 -6.04
CA LEU A 39 -24.15 5.68 -5.17
C LEU A 39 -23.25 6.58 -4.31
N PRO A 40 -23.66 7.84 -4.04
CA PRO A 40 -22.90 8.72 -3.16
C PRO A 40 -22.80 8.15 -1.76
N VAL A 41 -21.59 8.08 -1.21
CA VAL A 41 -21.29 7.63 0.16
C VAL A 41 -20.34 8.63 0.80
N GLU A 42 -20.60 8.99 2.05
CA GLU A 42 -19.69 9.86 2.82
C GLU A 42 -18.53 9.03 3.38
N ILE A 43 -17.31 9.40 3.00
CA ILE A 43 -16.07 8.84 3.57
C ILE A 43 -15.19 10.02 3.98
N ASP A 44 -14.80 10.06 5.24
CA ASP A 44 -13.94 11.13 5.80
C ASP A 44 -14.46 12.56 5.57
N GLY A 45 -15.79 12.72 5.53
CA GLY A 45 -16.44 14.00 5.28
C GLY A 45 -16.51 14.42 3.80
N GLU A 46 -16.07 13.56 2.90
CA GLU A 46 -16.19 13.76 1.45
C GLU A 46 -17.21 12.79 0.84
N SER A 47 -18.00 13.28 -0.09
CA SER A 47 -18.95 12.45 -0.83
C SER A 47 -18.26 11.75 -1.99
N VAL A 48 -18.19 10.42 -1.93
CA VAL A 48 -17.52 9.57 -2.92
C VAL A 48 -18.54 8.67 -3.61
N SER A 49 -18.41 8.49 -4.91
CA SER A 49 -19.29 7.62 -5.71
C SER A 49 -18.52 6.61 -6.56
N GLU A 50 -17.30 6.30 -6.15
CA GLU A 50 -16.46 5.34 -6.86
C GLU A 50 -16.97 3.89 -6.73
N PRO A 51 -16.66 3.00 -7.68
CA PRO A 51 -17.06 1.59 -7.62
C PRO A 51 -16.46 0.81 -6.44
N ILE A 52 -15.30 1.25 -5.95
CA ILE A 52 -14.61 0.70 -4.79
C ILE A 52 -14.47 1.80 -3.74
N LEU A 53 -14.99 1.53 -2.57
CA LEU A 53 -14.94 2.46 -1.43
C LEU A 53 -13.88 2.00 -0.44
N SER A 54 -12.93 2.87 -0.16
CA SER A 54 -11.83 2.62 0.78
C SER A 54 -11.46 3.90 1.51
N GLU A 55 -11.22 3.79 2.80
CA GLU A 55 -10.67 4.91 3.56
C GLU A 55 -9.21 5.16 3.18
N PRO A 56 -8.77 6.43 3.15
CA PRO A 56 -7.36 6.77 2.94
C PRO A 56 -6.50 6.20 4.05
N MET A 57 -5.29 5.77 3.70
CA MET A 57 -4.26 5.34 4.62
C MET A 57 -2.92 5.97 4.25
N SER A 58 -1.96 5.98 5.16
CA SER A 58 -0.67 6.59 4.91
C SER A 58 0.49 5.74 5.44
N ILE A 59 1.64 5.91 4.81
CA ILE A 59 2.94 5.45 5.30
C ILE A 59 3.81 6.68 5.49
N GLU A 60 4.40 6.82 6.66
CA GLU A 60 5.24 7.97 7.00
C GLU A 60 6.57 7.50 7.56
N ASN A 61 7.67 8.02 7.00
CA ASN A 61 9.00 7.83 7.55
C ASN A 61 9.29 8.90 8.62
N LYS A 62 9.38 8.48 9.86
CA LYS A 62 9.75 9.32 11.02
C LYS A 62 11.22 9.19 11.40
N SER A 63 11.99 8.46 10.63
CA SER A 63 13.42 8.23 10.85
C SER A 63 14.26 9.40 10.36
N GLU A 64 15.47 9.50 10.86
CA GLU A 64 16.46 10.50 10.43
C GLU A 64 17.14 10.15 9.10
N VAL A 65 16.77 9.02 8.49
CA VAL A 65 17.34 8.53 7.23
C VAL A 65 16.24 8.22 6.23
N PRO A 66 16.50 8.32 4.92
CA PRO A 66 15.58 7.87 3.90
C PRO A 66 15.45 6.35 3.93
N LEU A 67 14.27 5.83 3.61
CA LEU A 67 13.97 4.40 3.61
C LEU A 67 13.40 3.96 2.27
N SER A 68 13.80 2.78 1.82
CA SER A 68 13.09 2.06 0.78
C SER A 68 12.04 1.17 1.43
N ILE A 69 10.81 1.28 0.99
CA ILE A 69 9.67 0.56 1.60
C ILE A 69 9.06 -0.39 0.59
N THR A 70 8.95 -1.65 0.97
CA THR A 70 8.19 -2.65 0.23
C THR A 70 6.82 -2.82 0.85
N VAL A 71 5.79 -2.64 0.04
CA VAL A 71 4.40 -2.86 0.44
C VAL A 71 3.93 -4.21 -0.08
N SER A 72 3.21 -4.94 0.74
CA SER A 72 2.52 -6.15 0.34
C SER A 72 1.05 -6.07 0.70
N VAL A 73 0.21 -6.61 -0.18
CA VAL A 73 -1.24 -6.54 -0.05
C VAL A 73 -1.82 -7.94 -0.25
N THR A 74 -2.73 -8.32 0.63
CA THR A 74 -3.46 -9.59 0.55
C THR A 74 -4.94 -9.34 0.77
N GLY A 75 -5.79 -9.92 -0.07
CA GLY A 75 -7.24 -9.84 0.06
C GLY A 75 -7.84 -11.14 0.58
N THR A 76 -8.87 -11.01 1.42
CA THR A 76 -9.71 -12.12 1.85
C THR A 76 -11.16 -11.78 1.57
N ILE A 77 -11.80 -12.53 0.71
CA ILE A 77 -13.22 -12.34 0.37
C ILE A 77 -14.05 -12.66 1.61
N LYS A 78 -15.00 -11.78 1.97
CA LYS A 78 -15.87 -11.98 3.13
C LYS A 78 -16.69 -13.26 3.00
N GLU A 79 -16.90 -13.92 4.12
CA GLU A 79 -17.73 -15.12 4.19
C GLU A 79 -19.15 -14.81 3.69
N GLY A 80 -19.71 -15.72 2.90
CA GLY A 80 -21.01 -15.56 2.27
C GLY A 80 -21.05 -14.79 0.97
N SER A 81 -19.93 -14.20 0.54
CA SER A 81 -19.81 -13.52 -0.74
C SER A 81 -19.52 -14.49 -1.88
N ASN A 82 -20.23 -14.33 -2.99
CA ASN A 82 -19.97 -15.07 -4.24
C ASN A 82 -19.11 -14.28 -5.24
N MET A 83 -18.54 -13.16 -4.80
CA MET A 83 -17.69 -12.36 -5.65
C MET A 83 -16.35 -13.05 -5.95
N ARG A 84 -15.68 -12.58 -6.99
CA ARG A 84 -14.32 -12.97 -7.34
C ARG A 84 -13.49 -11.74 -7.67
N LEU A 85 -12.23 -11.76 -7.28
CA LEU A 85 -11.27 -10.74 -7.72
C LEU A 85 -10.77 -11.08 -9.13
N ALA A 86 -10.77 -10.07 -9.98
CA ALA A 86 -10.13 -10.11 -11.29
C ALA A 86 -8.67 -9.64 -11.17
N THR A 87 -7.83 -10.09 -12.08
CA THR A 87 -6.40 -9.71 -12.13
C THR A 87 -6.11 -8.53 -13.05
N SER A 88 -7.15 -8.00 -13.68
CA SER A 88 -7.09 -6.83 -14.57
C SER A 88 -8.44 -6.10 -14.55
N SER A 89 -8.49 -4.90 -15.11
CA SER A 89 -9.71 -4.09 -15.14
C SER A 89 -10.93 -4.91 -15.56
N THR A 90 -12.06 -4.64 -14.89
CA THR A 90 -13.34 -5.33 -15.13
C THR A 90 -14.27 -4.55 -16.05
N LYS A 91 -13.83 -3.43 -16.63
CA LYS A 91 -14.64 -2.54 -17.47
C LYS A 91 -15.33 -3.28 -18.65
N ASP A 92 -14.64 -4.27 -19.19
CA ASP A 92 -15.13 -5.06 -20.34
C ASP A 92 -15.83 -6.38 -19.96
N LEU A 93 -16.00 -6.63 -18.66
CA LEU A 93 -16.73 -7.81 -18.19
C LEU A 93 -18.23 -7.62 -18.37
N GLY A 94 -18.89 -8.68 -18.86
CA GLY A 94 -20.34 -8.65 -19.06
C GLY A 94 -21.13 -8.51 -17.75
N LEU A 95 -22.35 -7.96 -17.85
CA LEU A 95 -23.26 -7.74 -16.71
C LEU A 95 -23.68 -9.03 -15.97
N SER A 96 -23.37 -10.20 -16.48
CA SER A 96 -23.61 -11.49 -15.80
C SER A 96 -22.47 -11.89 -14.85
N SER A 97 -21.44 -11.07 -14.72
CA SER A 97 -20.28 -11.33 -13.88
C SER A 97 -20.37 -10.56 -12.57
N LYS A 98 -19.97 -11.20 -11.47
CA LYS A 98 -19.84 -10.57 -10.15
C LYS A 98 -18.35 -10.55 -9.78
N ARG A 99 -17.61 -9.68 -10.45
CA ARG A 99 -16.17 -9.55 -10.29
C ARG A 99 -15.79 -8.12 -9.97
N ALA A 100 -14.72 -7.99 -9.21
CA ALA A 100 -14.09 -6.73 -8.93
C ALA A 100 -12.59 -6.81 -9.23
N PHE A 101 -12.05 -5.72 -9.75
CA PHE A 101 -10.64 -5.46 -9.88
C PHE A 101 -10.25 -4.43 -8.83
N VAL A 102 -9.39 -4.80 -7.91
CA VAL A 102 -8.96 -3.94 -6.81
C VAL A 102 -7.45 -3.80 -6.84
N TYR A 103 -6.97 -2.59 -6.72
CA TYR A 103 -5.55 -2.31 -6.62
C TYR A 103 -5.26 -1.25 -5.56
N PHE A 104 -4.05 -1.31 -5.05
CA PHE A 104 -3.51 -0.34 -4.12
C PHE A 104 -2.81 0.76 -4.92
N GLU A 105 -3.20 2.01 -4.69
CA GLU A 105 -2.59 3.16 -5.35
C GLU A 105 -2.22 4.26 -4.35
N MET A 106 -1.27 5.10 -4.72
CA MET A 106 -1.03 6.35 -4.03
C MET A 106 -2.11 7.35 -4.40
N GLN A 107 -2.73 7.92 -3.39
CA GLN A 107 -3.75 8.95 -3.58
C GLN A 107 -3.07 10.27 -3.93
N ALA A 108 -3.56 10.91 -4.99
CA ALA A 108 -3.16 12.28 -5.31
C ALA A 108 -3.80 13.24 -4.30
N VAL A 109 -2.99 13.92 -3.52
CA VAL A 109 -3.40 15.03 -2.65
C VAL A 109 -2.58 16.26 -3.00
N ALA A 110 -3.13 17.44 -2.71
CA ALA A 110 -2.47 18.71 -2.95
C ALA A 110 -1.40 19.02 -1.88
N ASP A 111 -0.54 18.07 -1.59
CA ASP A 111 0.55 18.20 -0.62
C ASP A 111 1.89 17.94 -1.32
N PRO A 112 2.77 18.96 -1.42
CA PRO A 112 4.05 18.84 -2.10
C PRO A 112 5.02 17.86 -1.40
N ASP A 113 4.78 17.57 -0.12
CA ASP A 113 5.64 16.68 0.68
C ASP A 113 5.24 15.22 0.57
N GLN A 114 4.18 14.91 -0.16
CA GLN A 114 3.71 13.57 -0.37
C GLN A 114 4.38 12.89 -1.57
N VAL A 115 4.70 11.61 -1.41
CA VAL A 115 5.02 10.73 -2.54
C VAL A 115 3.73 10.33 -3.25
N VAL A 116 3.68 10.50 -4.57
CA VAL A 116 2.50 10.16 -5.39
C VAL A 116 2.91 9.41 -6.66
N TRP A 117 1.98 8.63 -7.17
CA TRP A 117 2.01 8.11 -8.53
C TRP A 117 0.97 8.83 -9.37
N ASP A 118 1.36 9.23 -10.55
CA ASP A 118 0.48 9.94 -11.47
C ASP A 118 -0.25 8.98 -12.41
N GLY A 119 -1.46 9.36 -12.78
CA GLY A 119 -2.17 8.82 -13.92
C GLY A 119 -3.02 7.60 -13.66
N GLU A 120 -3.43 6.97 -14.76
CA GLU A 120 -4.24 5.76 -14.79
C GLU A 120 -3.47 4.55 -14.23
N TYR A 121 -4.22 3.47 -13.95
CA TYR A 121 -3.63 2.22 -13.49
C TYR A 121 -2.51 1.74 -14.42
N ASP A 122 -1.36 1.52 -13.82
CA ASP A 122 -0.18 0.93 -14.43
C ASP A 122 0.37 -0.15 -13.48
N GLU A 123 0.40 -1.39 -13.92
CA GLU A 123 0.86 -2.51 -13.10
C GLU A 123 2.31 -2.30 -12.60
N ALA A 124 3.11 -1.51 -13.31
CA ALA A 124 4.45 -1.13 -12.86
C ALA A 124 4.44 -0.25 -11.61
N LYS A 125 3.37 0.51 -11.38
CA LYS A 125 3.22 1.45 -10.25
C LYS A 125 2.26 0.98 -9.17
N HIS A 126 1.32 0.11 -9.49
CA HIS A 126 0.24 -0.32 -8.61
C HIS A 126 0.42 -1.77 -8.13
N ILE A 127 -0.26 -2.12 -7.07
CA ILE A 127 -0.29 -3.47 -6.53
C ILE A 127 -1.70 -4.01 -6.66
N ILE A 128 -1.87 -5.10 -7.41
CA ILE A 128 -3.16 -5.77 -7.55
C ILE A 128 -3.46 -6.56 -6.27
N VAL A 129 -4.64 -6.36 -5.72
CA VAL A 129 -5.13 -7.17 -4.60
C VAL A 129 -5.57 -8.53 -5.12
N ARG A 130 -5.00 -9.60 -4.59
CA ARG A 130 -5.31 -10.98 -4.96
C ARG A 130 -5.79 -11.76 -3.75
N THR A 131 -6.71 -12.68 -3.99
CA THR A 131 -7.22 -13.57 -2.93
C THR A 131 -6.14 -14.56 -2.51
N ALA A 132 -5.90 -14.65 -1.20
CA ALA A 132 -4.97 -15.57 -0.57
C ALA A 132 -3.53 -15.51 -1.13
N THR A 133 -3.20 -14.49 -1.90
CA THR A 133 -1.88 -14.29 -2.47
C THR A 133 -1.33 -12.94 -2.03
N LYS A 134 -0.17 -12.97 -1.39
CA LYS A 134 0.54 -11.77 -0.98
C LYS A 134 1.28 -11.17 -2.18
N THR A 135 0.81 -10.03 -2.67
CA THR A 135 1.46 -9.29 -3.76
C THR A 135 2.37 -8.23 -3.16
N LYS A 136 3.63 -8.20 -3.57
CA LYS A 136 4.66 -7.28 -3.06
C LYS A 136 5.13 -6.33 -4.15
N LYS A 137 5.49 -5.11 -3.73
CA LYS A 137 6.16 -4.13 -4.58
C LYS A 137 6.98 -3.15 -3.74
N ASN A 138 8.12 -2.74 -4.26
CA ASN A 138 8.80 -1.56 -3.75
C ASN A 138 7.97 -0.34 -4.07
N LEU A 139 7.55 0.36 -3.03
CA LEU A 139 6.69 1.51 -3.16
C LEU A 139 7.47 2.73 -3.62
N ALA A 140 8.43 3.15 -2.79
CA ALA A 140 9.28 4.31 -3.04
C ALA A 140 10.45 4.34 -2.06
N ILE A 141 11.42 5.19 -2.36
CA ILE A 141 12.33 5.70 -1.33
C ILE A 141 11.63 6.90 -0.69
N ILE A 142 11.25 6.76 0.56
CA ILE A 142 10.62 7.83 1.33
C ILE A 142 11.72 8.59 2.06
N ALA A 143 11.75 9.91 1.88
CA ALA A 143 12.74 10.77 2.49
C ALA A 143 12.69 10.72 4.03
N GLN A 144 13.76 11.14 4.68
CA GLN A 144 13.81 11.25 6.13
C GLN A 144 12.74 12.19 6.68
N ALA A 145 12.44 12.06 7.96
CA ALA A 145 11.47 12.89 8.66
C ALA A 145 11.68 14.41 8.40
N ASN A 146 10.58 15.13 8.28
CA ASN A 146 10.54 16.59 8.02
C ASN A 146 11.18 17.05 6.70
N GLN A 147 11.44 16.12 5.78
CA GLN A 147 11.83 16.45 4.41
C GLN A 147 10.68 16.23 3.45
N PRO A 148 10.64 16.94 2.31
CA PRO A 148 9.68 16.64 1.24
C PRO A 148 9.73 15.15 0.86
N LYS A 149 8.56 14.54 0.60
CA LYS A 149 8.43 13.13 0.22
C LYS A 149 8.75 12.12 1.35
N HIS A 150 8.57 12.53 2.63
CA HIS A 150 8.75 11.64 3.77
C HIS A 150 7.51 10.77 4.08
N PHE A 151 6.39 11.01 3.42
CA PHE A 151 5.17 10.21 3.56
C PHE A 151 4.43 10.04 2.24
N GLY A 152 3.49 9.09 2.21
CA GLY A 152 2.58 8.91 1.10
C GLY A 152 1.18 8.52 1.59
N ALA A 153 0.14 9.11 1.03
CA ALA A 153 -1.23 8.70 1.24
C ALA A 153 -1.65 7.68 0.18
N PHE A 154 -2.40 6.69 0.59
CA PHE A 154 -2.78 5.55 -0.22
C PHE A 154 -4.26 5.26 -0.08
N ARG A 155 -4.80 4.60 -1.08
CA ARG A 155 -6.13 4.00 -1.01
C ARG A 155 -6.17 2.71 -1.83
N LEU A 156 -7.20 1.94 -1.57
CA LEU A 156 -7.60 0.84 -2.44
C LEU A 156 -8.65 1.39 -3.40
N THR A 157 -8.46 1.11 -4.67
CA THR A 157 -9.37 1.54 -5.72
C THR A 157 -9.52 0.45 -6.76
N GLY A 158 -10.30 0.68 -7.77
CA GLY A 158 -10.51 -0.30 -8.81
C GLY A 158 -11.87 -0.17 -9.47
N ASP A 159 -12.42 -1.30 -9.85
CA ASP A 159 -13.64 -1.38 -10.63
C ASP A 159 -14.47 -2.60 -10.23
N CYS A 160 -15.77 -2.51 -10.34
CA CYS A 160 -16.67 -3.65 -10.21
C CYS A 160 -17.87 -3.49 -11.15
N VAL A 161 -18.42 -4.62 -11.58
CA VAL A 161 -19.46 -4.63 -12.59
C VAL A 161 -20.82 -4.84 -11.95
N PRO A 162 -21.83 -3.98 -12.19
CA PRO A 162 -23.21 -4.26 -11.86
C PRO A 162 -23.65 -5.56 -12.54
N SER A 163 -24.35 -6.44 -11.82
CA SER A 163 -24.82 -7.69 -12.38
C SER A 163 -26.27 -7.95 -11.98
N PRO A 164 -27.21 -7.98 -12.93
CA PRO A 164 -28.59 -8.35 -12.67
C PRO A 164 -28.75 -9.85 -12.40
N LYS A 165 -27.84 -10.68 -12.90
CA LYS A 165 -27.88 -12.14 -12.69
C LYS A 165 -27.29 -12.55 -11.35
N TYR A 166 -26.25 -11.84 -10.90
CA TYR A 166 -25.57 -12.06 -9.62
C TYR A 166 -25.52 -10.75 -8.87
N PRO A 167 -26.65 -10.31 -8.28
CA PRO A 167 -26.72 -9.01 -7.64
C PRO A 167 -25.74 -8.90 -6.48
N TRP A 168 -25.16 -7.73 -6.32
CA TRP A 168 -24.37 -7.39 -5.15
C TRP A 168 -25.28 -7.25 -3.93
N THR A 169 -24.79 -7.67 -2.77
CA THR A 169 -25.47 -7.62 -1.49
C THR A 169 -24.55 -7.07 -0.42
N GLU A 170 -25.08 -6.78 0.76
CA GLU A 170 -24.30 -6.33 1.92
C GLU A 170 -23.28 -7.38 2.41
N ALA A 171 -23.44 -8.65 2.03
CA ALA A 171 -22.47 -9.70 2.30
C ALA A 171 -21.21 -9.60 1.42
N ASP A 172 -21.25 -8.81 0.35
CA ASP A 172 -20.11 -8.65 -0.54
C ASP A 172 -19.12 -7.63 0.03
N GLY A 173 -17.88 -8.00 0.02
CA GLY A 173 -16.79 -7.18 0.50
C GLY A 173 -15.49 -7.96 0.53
N ILE A 174 -14.42 -7.28 0.89
CA ILE A 174 -13.10 -7.86 1.03
C ILE A 174 -12.39 -7.23 2.23
N ASP A 175 -11.72 -8.05 3.02
CA ASP A 175 -10.76 -7.60 4.01
C ASP A 175 -9.38 -7.54 3.37
N VAL A 176 -8.69 -6.42 3.50
CA VAL A 176 -7.38 -6.22 2.91
C VAL A 176 -6.35 -5.98 4.00
N GLU A 177 -5.34 -6.83 4.00
CA GLU A 177 -4.15 -6.64 4.83
C GLU A 177 -3.07 -5.95 4.01
N VAL A 178 -2.61 -4.79 4.49
CA VAL A 178 -1.49 -4.05 3.94
C VAL A 178 -0.33 -4.15 4.92
N ALA A 179 0.78 -4.73 4.49
CA ALA A 179 1.97 -4.85 5.31
C ALA A 179 3.15 -4.14 4.64
N THR A 180 4.00 -3.54 5.45
CA THR A 180 5.21 -2.86 5.01
C THR A 180 6.44 -3.57 5.53
N GLU A 181 7.44 -3.69 4.66
CA GLU A 181 8.75 -4.21 4.99
C GLU A 181 9.81 -3.17 4.61
N ILE A 182 10.80 -2.99 5.46
CA ILE A 182 12.00 -2.20 5.18
C ILE A 182 13.09 -3.22 4.85
N PRO A 183 13.54 -3.28 3.59
CA PRO A 183 14.55 -4.25 3.17
C PRO A 183 15.92 -3.96 3.75
#